data_2bc012e060fcaae800546570ebf1c01c
#
_entry.id   2bc012e060fcaae800546570ebf1c01c
#
_cell.length_a   1.000
_cell.length_b   1.000
_cell.length_c   1.000
_cell.angle_alpha   90.00
_cell.angle_beta   90.00
_cell.angle_gamma   90.00
#
_symmetry.space_group_name_H-M   'P 1'
#
loop_
_entity.id
_entity.type
_entity.pdbx_description
1 polymer ?
#
loop_
_entity_poly.entity_id
_entity_poly.type
_entity_poly.pdbx_seq_one_letter_code
_entity_poly.pdbx_strand_id
1 'polypeptide(L)'
;MKRRLFLILILLLALDCATEARRRPVIGISTGCSPADYSKVRRTYGDAILRAGGIPFLLPQVNDLDEALAVVSRLDGIVFTGGEDVDPVRYGQSVLNETVSINHHRDTLDFLYAEAAFRKQLPILAICRGEQLINIALGGSLYQDLPAQMPSNVKHRQEVSGEIPTHLCIVSRNTLLYDIMGADTLKVNSHHHQAVSEPSSKVTVSGRSEDGIVEAFEIVSRKQWLLAVQFHPEVLVRVDDRWLALFKAFVKAAR
;
A
#
# COMPACT_ATOMS: atom_id res chain seq x y z
N MET A 1 -57.69 -0.65 10.24
CA MET A 1 -56.55 0.26 10.48
C MET A 1 -55.26 -0.45 10.90
N LYS A 2 -55.27 -1.38 11.88
CA LYS A 2 -54.07 -2.07 12.37
C LYS A 2 -53.28 -2.88 11.32
N ARG A 3 -53.94 -3.55 10.35
CA ARG A 3 -53.27 -4.31 9.27
C ARG A 3 -52.56 -3.44 8.22
N ARG A 4 -53.06 -2.24 7.94
CA ARG A 4 -52.38 -1.30 7.01
C ARG A 4 -51.12 -0.66 7.64
N LEU A 5 -51.18 -0.41 8.95
CA LEU A 5 -50.02 0.14 9.69
C LEU A 5 -48.86 -0.89 9.77
N PHE A 6 -49.20 -2.18 9.95
CA PHE A 6 -48.20 -3.27 9.98
C PHE A 6 -47.52 -3.49 8.64
N LEU A 7 -48.27 -3.38 7.53
CA LEU A 7 -47.74 -3.49 6.17
C LEU A 7 -46.82 -2.30 5.82
N ILE A 8 -47.13 -1.07 6.29
CA ILE A 8 -46.29 0.10 6.09
C ILE A 8 -45.01 -0.01 6.90
N LEU A 9 -45.07 -0.54 8.12
CA LEU A 9 -43.88 -0.77 8.98
C LEU A 9 -42.95 -1.83 8.38
N ILE A 10 -43.48 -2.92 7.82
CA ILE A 10 -42.69 -3.95 7.12
C ILE A 10 -42.07 -3.37 5.83
N LEU A 11 -42.79 -2.51 5.09
CA LEU A 11 -42.27 -1.88 3.89
C LEU A 11 -41.18 -0.87 4.23
N LEU A 12 -41.27 -0.12 5.31
CA LEU A 12 -40.23 0.80 5.78
C LEU A 12 -38.98 0.03 6.30
N LEU A 13 -39.15 -1.07 7.02
CA LEU A 13 -38.07 -1.94 7.44
C LEU A 13 -37.41 -2.67 6.27
N ALA A 14 -38.17 -3.05 5.22
CA ALA A 14 -37.64 -3.63 4.01
C ALA A 14 -36.92 -2.58 3.13
N LEU A 15 -37.36 -1.30 3.14
CA LEU A 15 -36.65 -0.20 2.48
C LEU A 15 -35.34 0.15 3.24
N ASP A 16 -35.33 0.14 4.58
CA ASP A 16 -34.08 0.31 5.34
C ASP A 16 -33.09 -0.83 5.09
N CYS A 17 -33.58 -2.06 4.98
CA CYS A 17 -32.73 -3.23 4.67
C CYS A 17 -32.27 -3.23 3.18
N ALA A 18 -33.00 -2.60 2.28
CA ALA A 18 -32.63 -2.48 0.85
C ALA A 18 -31.73 -1.27 0.56
N THR A 19 -31.64 -0.30 1.45
CA THR A 19 -30.82 0.91 1.29
C THR A 19 -29.43 0.84 1.94
N GLU A 20 -29.09 -0.21 2.66
CA GLU A 20 -27.70 -0.62 2.85
C GLU A 20 -27.14 -1.30 1.57
N ALA A 21 -27.31 -0.68 0.42
CA ALA A 21 -26.33 -0.86 -0.65
C ALA A 21 -24.99 -0.49 -0.04
N ARG A 22 -24.21 -1.51 0.37
CA ARG A 22 -22.93 -1.37 1.11
C ARG A 22 -22.14 -0.28 0.42
N ARG A 23 -22.01 0.88 1.06
CA ARG A 23 -21.23 2.01 0.57
C ARG A 23 -19.86 1.47 0.18
N ARG A 24 -19.48 1.68 -1.09
CA ARG A 24 -18.15 1.32 -1.55
C ARG A 24 -17.13 2.22 -0.86
N PRO A 25 -16.08 1.66 -0.25
CA PRO A 25 -15.08 2.48 0.44
C PRO A 25 -14.32 3.38 -0.52
N VAL A 26 -14.06 4.61 -0.09
CA VAL A 26 -13.24 5.59 -0.80
C VAL A 26 -11.78 5.40 -0.40
N ILE A 27 -10.95 5.06 -1.37
CA ILE A 27 -9.55 4.71 -1.18
C ILE A 27 -8.65 5.82 -1.74
N GLY A 28 -7.91 6.48 -0.87
CA GLY A 28 -6.88 7.44 -1.28
C GLY A 28 -5.71 6.71 -1.95
N ILE A 29 -5.20 7.26 -3.04
CA ILE A 29 -4.02 6.75 -3.76
C ILE A 29 -2.98 7.85 -3.77
N SER A 30 -1.80 7.61 -3.17
CA SER A 30 -0.70 8.57 -3.21
C SER A 30 -0.18 8.73 -4.63
N THR A 31 0.26 9.93 -4.98
CA THR A 31 0.66 10.28 -6.33
C THR A 31 2.11 10.72 -6.38
N GLY A 32 2.83 10.36 -7.44
CA GLY A 32 4.04 11.07 -7.79
C GLY A 32 3.68 12.51 -8.17
N CYS A 33 4.49 13.47 -7.74
CA CYS A 33 4.25 14.88 -8.00
C CYS A 33 5.45 15.50 -8.72
N SER A 34 5.13 16.42 -9.63
CA SER A 34 6.10 17.38 -10.14
C SER A 34 5.97 18.66 -9.32
N PRO A 35 7.07 19.33 -8.95
CA PRO A 35 7.01 20.59 -8.21
C PRO A 35 6.17 21.65 -8.94
N ALA A 36 6.02 21.53 -10.25
CA ALA A 36 5.43 22.58 -11.05
C ALA A 36 3.90 22.50 -11.14
N ASP A 37 3.27 21.37 -11.54
CA ASP A 37 1.89 21.52 -12.03
C ASP A 37 0.99 20.27 -11.98
N TYR A 38 1.47 19.06 -11.71
CA TYR A 38 0.60 17.88 -11.82
C TYR A 38 0.97 16.72 -10.90
N SER A 39 -0.04 15.98 -10.50
CA SER A 39 0.10 14.69 -9.84
C SER A 39 -0.09 13.56 -10.85
N LYS A 40 0.74 12.51 -10.77
CA LYS A 40 0.65 11.35 -11.66
C LYS A 40 0.70 10.05 -10.86
N VAL A 41 -0.01 9.05 -11.36
CA VAL A 41 0.04 7.69 -10.84
C VAL A 41 -0.25 6.71 -11.97
N ARG A 42 0.30 5.50 -11.90
CA ARG A 42 -0.05 4.45 -12.86
C ARG A 42 -1.52 4.05 -12.68
N ARG A 43 -2.25 3.96 -13.78
CA ARG A 43 -3.66 3.56 -13.80
C ARG A 43 -3.92 2.22 -13.11
N THR A 44 -2.94 1.30 -13.10
CA THR A 44 -3.04 -0.04 -12.51
C THR A 44 -3.51 -0.04 -11.06
N TYR A 45 -3.11 0.94 -10.24
CA TYR A 45 -3.58 1.09 -8.86
C TYR A 45 -5.10 1.34 -8.80
N GLY A 46 -5.58 2.30 -9.57
CA GLY A 46 -7.01 2.63 -9.65
C GLY A 46 -7.84 1.46 -10.17
N ASP A 47 -7.36 0.79 -11.22
CA ASP A 47 -8.03 -0.38 -11.81
C ASP A 47 -8.14 -1.54 -10.80
N ALA A 48 -7.08 -1.80 -10.01
CA ALA A 48 -7.09 -2.83 -8.98
C ALA A 48 -8.09 -2.52 -7.85
N ILE A 49 -8.14 -1.27 -7.38
CA ILE A 49 -9.10 -0.81 -6.36
C ILE A 49 -10.54 -0.92 -6.88
N LEU A 50 -10.82 -0.50 -8.13
CA LEU A 50 -12.14 -0.63 -8.74
C LEU A 50 -12.59 -2.08 -8.81
N ARG A 51 -11.71 -2.99 -9.26
CA ARG A 51 -11.95 -4.43 -9.35
C ARG A 51 -12.16 -5.07 -7.97
N ALA A 52 -11.53 -4.54 -6.93
CA ALA A 52 -11.71 -4.96 -5.55
C ALA A 52 -13.01 -4.42 -4.91
N GLY A 53 -13.73 -3.51 -5.58
CA GLY A 53 -14.99 -2.94 -5.10
C GLY A 53 -14.83 -1.62 -4.32
N GLY A 54 -13.65 -1.00 -4.31
CA GLY A 54 -13.40 0.34 -3.79
C GLY A 54 -13.69 1.45 -4.80
N ILE A 55 -13.60 2.70 -4.37
CA ILE A 55 -13.63 3.91 -5.19
C ILE A 55 -12.26 4.56 -5.08
N PRO A 56 -11.42 4.57 -6.14
CA PRO A 56 -10.11 5.20 -6.10
C PRO A 56 -10.25 6.73 -6.11
N PHE A 57 -9.50 7.38 -5.25
CA PHE A 57 -9.41 8.84 -5.14
C PHE A 57 -7.93 9.24 -5.15
N LEU A 58 -7.49 10.02 -6.13
CA LEU A 58 -6.12 10.50 -6.18
C LEU A 58 -5.92 11.57 -5.11
N LEU A 59 -4.90 11.39 -4.26
CA LEU A 59 -4.62 12.33 -3.19
C LEU A 59 -4.13 13.66 -3.77
N PRO A 60 -4.71 14.78 -3.34
CA PRO A 60 -4.24 16.10 -3.73
C PRO A 60 -2.89 16.42 -3.08
N GLN A 61 -2.25 17.46 -3.55
CA GLN A 61 -1.12 18.06 -2.85
C GLN A 61 -1.65 18.84 -1.65
N VAL A 62 -0.95 18.72 -0.51
CA VAL A 62 -1.25 19.41 0.75
C VAL A 62 0.01 20.07 1.27
N ASN A 63 -0.15 21.14 2.06
CA ASN A 63 0.97 21.93 2.55
C ASN A 63 1.38 21.56 3.97
N ASP A 64 0.44 21.00 4.75
CA ASP A 64 0.65 20.68 6.16
C ASP A 64 -0.19 19.47 6.61
N LEU A 65 -0.02 19.12 7.88
CA LEU A 65 -0.69 17.98 8.48
C LEU A 65 -2.20 18.21 8.66
N ASP A 66 -2.65 19.43 8.88
CA ASP A 66 -4.07 19.73 9.08
C ASP A 66 -4.85 19.53 7.79
N GLU A 67 -4.28 19.96 6.66
CA GLU A 67 -4.84 19.67 5.33
C GLU A 67 -4.83 18.16 5.04
N ALA A 68 -3.74 17.48 5.36
CA ALA A 68 -3.67 16.01 5.20
C ALA A 68 -4.72 15.30 6.05
N LEU A 69 -4.93 15.72 7.30
CA LEU A 69 -5.96 15.18 8.20
C LEU A 69 -7.38 15.46 7.66
N ALA A 70 -7.61 16.63 7.09
CA ALA A 70 -8.89 17.00 6.49
C ALA A 70 -9.23 16.08 5.30
N VAL A 71 -8.25 15.82 4.41
CA VAL A 71 -8.40 14.90 3.28
C VAL A 71 -8.62 13.47 3.78
N VAL A 72 -7.75 12.98 4.67
CA VAL A 72 -7.78 11.61 5.20
C VAL A 72 -9.09 11.34 5.96
N SER A 73 -9.72 12.36 6.58
CA SER A 73 -11.02 12.21 7.24
C SER A 73 -12.18 11.84 6.30
N ARG A 74 -11.99 11.95 5.00
CA ARG A 74 -12.97 11.60 3.96
C ARG A 74 -12.71 10.24 3.31
N LEU A 75 -11.65 9.58 3.71
CA LEU A 75 -11.22 8.30 3.16
C LEU A 75 -11.56 7.15 4.12
N ASP A 76 -11.72 5.98 3.54
CA ASP A 76 -11.93 4.74 4.27
C ASP A 76 -10.65 3.87 4.29
N GLY A 77 -9.65 4.19 3.45
CA GLY A 77 -8.33 3.55 3.40
C GLY A 77 -7.38 4.32 2.49
N ILE A 78 -6.08 3.98 2.54
CA ILE A 78 -5.06 4.64 1.74
C ILE A 78 -4.09 3.64 1.11
N VAL A 79 -3.70 3.89 -0.15
CA VAL A 79 -2.64 3.17 -0.86
C VAL A 79 -1.45 4.10 -1.04
N PHE A 80 -0.28 3.72 -0.50
CA PHE A 80 0.99 4.35 -0.84
C PHE A 80 1.61 3.62 -2.02
N THR A 81 1.88 4.36 -3.10
CA THR A 81 2.30 3.80 -4.38
C THR A 81 3.82 3.72 -4.53
N GLY A 82 4.28 2.95 -5.52
CA GLY A 82 5.67 2.95 -5.95
C GLY A 82 6.12 4.29 -6.53
N GLY A 83 7.42 4.46 -6.71
CA GLY A 83 8.01 5.68 -7.28
C GLY A 83 9.49 5.86 -7.03
N GLU A 84 9.91 7.11 -6.96
CA GLU A 84 11.27 7.56 -6.70
C GLU A 84 11.73 7.16 -5.29
N ASP A 85 13.02 7.22 -5.02
CA ASP A 85 13.61 6.83 -3.74
C ASP A 85 13.20 7.78 -2.59
N VAL A 86 13.14 7.25 -1.38
CA VAL A 86 12.94 8.06 -0.18
C VAL A 86 14.28 8.64 0.26
N ASP A 87 14.28 9.93 0.61
CA ASP A 87 15.48 10.65 1.03
C ASP A 87 16.15 9.97 2.24
N PRO A 88 17.42 9.55 2.12
CA PRO A 88 18.17 8.93 3.22
C PRO A 88 18.25 9.76 4.50
N VAL A 89 18.16 11.07 4.42
CA VAL A 89 18.09 11.97 5.57
C VAL A 89 16.91 11.65 6.50
N ARG A 90 15.80 11.10 5.94
CA ARG A 90 14.61 10.70 6.71
C ARG A 90 14.86 9.54 7.68
N TYR A 91 15.93 8.77 7.46
CA TYR A 91 16.36 7.68 8.36
C TYR A 91 17.82 7.83 8.84
N GLY A 92 18.29 9.10 8.90
CA GLY A 92 19.55 9.46 9.53
C GLY A 92 20.81 9.11 8.75
N GLN A 93 20.70 8.93 7.42
CA GLN A 93 21.82 8.60 6.54
C GLN A 93 22.09 9.70 5.52
N SER A 94 23.30 9.75 4.99
CA SER A 94 23.64 10.54 3.81
C SER A 94 23.38 9.73 2.55
N VAL A 95 23.19 10.42 1.40
CA VAL A 95 23.06 9.77 0.09
C VAL A 95 24.33 8.94 -0.20
N LEU A 96 24.14 7.66 -0.52
CA LEU A 96 25.23 6.71 -0.72
C LEU A 96 25.98 6.96 -2.03
N ASN A 97 25.25 7.13 -3.13
CA ASN A 97 25.81 7.28 -4.47
C ASN A 97 24.78 7.90 -5.43
N GLU A 98 25.17 8.04 -6.71
CA GLU A 98 24.39 8.66 -7.77
C GLU A 98 23.17 7.84 -8.24
N THR A 99 22.99 6.60 -7.78
CA THR A 99 21.81 5.81 -8.12
C THR A 99 20.57 6.25 -7.38
N VAL A 100 20.75 6.97 -6.25
CA VAL A 100 19.66 7.46 -5.40
C VAL A 100 18.99 8.67 -6.04
N SER A 101 17.71 8.53 -6.38
CA SER A 101 16.91 9.55 -7.07
C SER A 101 15.74 10.02 -6.21
N ILE A 102 15.89 11.18 -5.58
CA ILE A 102 15.00 11.72 -4.55
C ILE A 102 14.00 12.72 -5.14
N ASN A 103 12.76 12.65 -4.68
CA ASN A 103 11.76 13.68 -4.88
C ASN A 103 11.30 14.23 -3.50
N HIS A 104 11.97 15.26 -3.02
CA HIS A 104 11.70 15.85 -1.68
C HIS A 104 10.25 16.32 -1.50
N HIS A 105 9.63 16.82 -2.59
CA HIS A 105 8.24 17.25 -2.52
C HIS A 105 7.29 16.07 -2.29
N ARG A 106 7.50 14.98 -3.02
CA ARG A 106 6.75 13.73 -2.83
C ARG A 106 6.98 13.13 -1.44
N ASP A 107 8.23 13.16 -0.95
CA ASP A 107 8.52 12.70 0.41
C ASP A 107 7.70 13.49 1.43
N THR A 108 7.71 14.82 1.35
CA THR A 108 6.94 15.67 2.25
C THR A 108 5.47 15.32 2.25
N LEU A 109 4.87 15.19 1.07
CA LEU A 109 3.45 14.83 0.92
C LEU A 109 3.13 13.44 1.48
N ASP A 110 3.91 12.43 1.10
CA ASP A 110 3.63 11.06 1.51
C ASP A 110 3.85 10.85 3.01
N PHE A 111 4.83 11.54 3.64
CA PHE A 111 5.00 11.51 5.11
C PHE A 111 3.85 12.22 5.84
N LEU A 112 3.33 13.35 5.35
CA LEU A 112 2.14 14.00 5.90
C LEU A 112 0.92 13.08 5.84
N TYR A 113 0.71 12.43 4.71
CA TYR A 113 -0.38 11.47 4.55
C TYR A 113 -0.20 10.20 5.40
N ALA A 114 1.03 9.70 5.55
CA ALA A 114 1.31 8.56 6.42
C ALA A 114 1.00 8.89 7.88
N GLU A 115 1.46 10.05 8.37
CA GLU A 115 1.14 10.52 9.71
C GLU A 115 -0.37 10.69 9.92
N ALA A 116 -1.06 11.33 8.99
CA ALA A 116 -2.52 11.51 9.04
C ALA A 116 -3.26 10.15 9.05
N ALA A 117 -2.83 9.20 8.20
CA ALA A 117 -3.43 7.86 8.13
C ALA A 117 -3.25 7.08 9.44
N PHE A 118 -2.06 7.13 10.06
CA PHE A 118 -1.82 6.51 11.36
C PHE A 118 -2.64 7.17 12.48
N ARG A 119 -2.73 8.49 12.52
CA ARG A 119 -3.57 9.22 13.51
C ARG A 119 -5.06 8.85 13.40
N LYS A 120 -5.53 8.61 12.18
CA LYS A 120 -6.92 8.20 11.89
C LYS A 120 -7.13 6.70 11.91
N GLN A 121 -6.07 5.91 12.09
CA GLN A 121 -6.11 4.45 12.10
C GLN A 121 -6.72 3.88 10.79
N LEU A 122 -6.49 4.55 9.67
CA LEU A 122 -6.95 4.06 8.37
C LEU A 122 -6.23 2.76 7.99
N PRO A 123 -6.93 1.80 7.37
CA PRO A 123 -6.28 0.72 6.65
C PRO A 123 -5.29 1.25 5.61
N ILE A 124 -4.08 0.67 5.59
CA ILE A 124 -2.98 1.05 4.70
C ILE A 124 -2.55 -0.14 3.86
N LEU A 125 -2.49 0.04 2.54
CA LEU A 125 -1.78 -0.84 1.63
C LEU A 125 -0.59 -0.06 1.05
N ALA A 126 0.64 -0.54 1.27
CA ALA A 126 1.85 0.14 0.85
C ALA A 126 2.63 -0.72 -0.17
N ILE A 127 2.98 -0.16 -1.33
CA ILE A 127 3.54 -0.90 -2.46
C ILE A 127 4.87 -0.28 -2.90
N CYS A 128 5.93 -1.09 -2.96
CA CYS A 128 7.28 -0.73 -3.40
C CYS A 128 7.83 0.45 -2.59
N ARG A 129 7.99 1.65 -3.19
CA ARG A 129 8.36 2.84 -2.44
C ARG A 129 7.43 3.09 -1.23
N GLY A 130 6.14 2.79 -1.35
CA GLY A 130 5.19 2.89 -0.24
C GLY A 130 5.57 2.01 0.95
N GLU A 131 6.00 0.77 0.72
CA GLU A 131 6.53 -0.11 1.76
C GLU A 131 7.73 0.53 2.47
N GLN A 132 8.68 1.02 1.70
CA GLN A 132 9.91 1.67 2.18
C GLN A 132 9.58 2.92 3.02
N LEU A 133 8.70 3.78 2.52
CA LEU A 133 8.21 4.97 3.21
C LEU A 133 7.61 4.62 4.57
N ILE A 134 6.72 3.62 4.61
CA ILE A 134 6.05 3.20 5.85
C ILE A 134 7.05 2.63 6.85
N ASN A 135 8.03 1.85 6.40
CA ASN A 135 9.09 1.36 7.27
C ASN A 135 9.84 2.53 7.95
N ILE A 136 10.23 3.55 7.17
CA ILE A 136 10.92 4.75 7.69
C ILE A 136 10.01 5.54 8.63
N ALA A 137 8.75 5.76 8.27
CA ALA A 137 7.78 6.47 9.11
C ALA A 137 7.57 5.79 10.48
N LEU A 138 7.81 4.50 10.56
CA LEU A 138 7.76 3.71 11.79
C LEU A 138 9.10 3.58 12.51
N GLY A 139 10.19 4.13 11.96
CA GLY A 139 11.53 4.18 12.57
C GLY A 139 12.50 3.11 12.09
N GLY A 140 12.23 2.45 10.96
CA GLY A 140 13.17 1.55 10.29
C GLY A 140 14.13 2.27 9.33
N SER A 141 14.95 1.51 8.61
CA SER A 141 15.93 2.02 7.63
C SER A 141 15.92 1.23 6.31
N LEU A 142 16.65 1.71 5.29
CA LEU A 142 16.74 1.09 3.98
C LEU A 142 18.18 0.79 3.59
N TYR A 143 18.34 -0.24 2.74
CA TYR A 143 19.42 -0.29 1.78
C TYR A 143 19.11 0.71 0.67
N GLN A 144 20.07 1.61 0.40
CA GLN A 144 19.91 2.65 -0.62
C GLN A 144 20.22 2.15 -2.01
N ASP A 145 21.02 1.09 -2.12
CA ASP A 145 21.39 0.46 -3.38
C ASP A 145 21.77 -1.01 -3.13
N LEU A 146 20.88 -1.92 -3.46
CA LEU A 146 21.08 -3.36 -3.27
C LEU A 146 22.33 -3.88 -3.98
N PRO A 147 22.63 -3.52 -5.24
CA PRO A 147 23.87 -3.96 -5.88
C PRO A 147 25.13 -3.59 -5.12
N ALA A 148 25.16 -2.43 -4.47
CA ALA A 148 26.32 -1.96 -3.72
C ALA A 148 26.39 -2.50 -2.29
N GLN A 149 25.24 -2.67 -1.61
CA GLN A 149 25.18 -2.98 -0.18
C GLN A 149 24.85 -4.45 0.12
N MET A 150 24.14 -5.12 -0.79
CA MET A 150 23.69 -6.50 -0.66
C MET A 150 23.81 -7.24 -2.01
N PRO A 151 25.02 -7.38 -2.56
CA PRO A 151 25.21 -8.04 -3.85
C PRO A 151 24.69 -9.49 -3.82
N SER A 152 23.85 -9.83 -4.79
CA SER A 152 23.13 -11.10 -4.87
C SER A 152 22.91 -11.51 -6.31
N ASN A 153 22.58 -12.80 -6.53
CA ASN A 153 22.15 -13.30 -7.83
C ASN A 153 20.66 -13.05 -8.11
N VAL A 154 19.88 -12.64 -7.10
CA VAL A 154 18.48 -12.25 -7.25
C VAL A 154 18.42 -10.85 -7.85
N LYS A 155 17.76 -10.72 -8.99
CA LYS A 155 17.61 -9.42 -9.65
C LYS A 155 16.37 -8.70 -9.14
N HIS A 156 16.56 -7.72 -8.24
CA HIS A 156 15.47 -6.89 -7.70
C HIS A 156 15.04 -5.77 -8.66
N ARG A 157 15.83 -5.48 -9.69
CA ARG A 157 15.46 -4.59 -10.79
C ARG A 157 15.46 -5.40 -12.08
N GLN A 158 14.31 -6.01 -12.37
CA GLN A 158 14.14 -6.84 -13.56
C GLN A 158 14.15 -6.01 -14.84
N GLU A 159 14.66 -6.60 -15.95
CA GLU A 159 14.72 -5.98 -17.26
C GLU A 159 13.49 -6.32 -18.13
N VAL A 160 12.71 -7.32 -17.69
CA VAL A 160 11.49 -7.77 -18.37
C VAL A 160 10.27 -7.03 -17.88
N SER A 161 9.13 -7.19 -18.59
CA SER A 161 7.85 -6.58 -18.19
C SER A 161 7.50 -6.90 -16.74
N GLY A 162 6.95 -5.92 -16.00
CA GLY A 162 6.44 -6.11 -14.65
C GLY A 162 5.27 -7.10 -14.54
N GLU A 163 4.70 -7.52 -15.67
CA GLU A 163 3.71 -8.59 -15.73
C GLU A 163 4.32 -9.99 -15.58
N ILE A 164 5.65 -10.11 -15.67
CA ILE A 164 6.39 -11.36 -15.58
C ILE A 164 7.04 -11.44 -14.20
N PRO A 165 6.62 -12.36 -13.31
CA PRO A 165 7.29 -12.59 -12.04
C PRO A 165 8.70 -13.16 -12.24
N THR A 166 9.69 -12.68 -11.47
CA THR A 166 11.11 -13.03 -11.69
C THR A 166 11.80 -13.73 -10.53
N HIS A 167 11.36 -13.51 -9.29
CA HIS A 167 11.95 -14.18 -8.12
C HIS A 167 10.88 -14.64 -7.12
N LEU A 168 11.28 -15.32 -6.06
CA LEU A 168 10.39 -15.86 -5.05
C LEU A 168 10.34 -14.95 -3.83
N CYS A 169 9.14 -14.72 -3.30
CA CYS A 169 8.89 -14.21 -1.96
C CYS A 169 8.46 -15.39 -1.09
N ILE A 170 9.26 -15.73 -0.07
CA ILE A 170 8.97 -16.76 0.92
C ILE A 170 8.11 -16.12 2.01
N VAL A 171 6.87 -16.59 2.13
CA VAL A 171 5.85 -16.01 3.03
C VAL A 171 5.83 -16.73 4.36
N SER A 172 5.90 -15.98 5.45
CA SER A 172 5.80 -16.52 6.80
C SER A 172 4.38 -17.00 7.10
N ARG A 173 4.24 -18.19 7.66
CA ARG A 173 2.94 -18.71 8.13
C ARG A 173 2.42 -17.89 9.31
N ASN A 174 1.11 -17.90 9.51
CA ASN A 174 0.42 -17.12 10.55
C ASN A 174 0.57 -15.60 10.38
N THR A 175 0.66 -15.14 9.14
CA THR A 175 0.68 -13.73 8.77
C THR A 175 -0.53 -13.40 7.91
N LEU A 176 -0.90 -12.11 7.87
CA LEU A 176 -1.99 -11.62 7.03
C LEU A 176 -1.73 -11.93 5.54
N LEU A 177 -0.47 -11.75 5.08
CA LEU A 177 -0.10 -12.06 3.70
C LEU A 177 -0.34 -13.53 3.39
N TYR A 178 0.05 -14.44 4.32
CA TYR A 178 -0.20 -15.88 4.15
C TYR A 178 -1.69 -16.20 4.09
N ASP A 179 -2.48 -15.62 4.98
CA ASP A 179 -3.93 -15.85 5.04
C ASP A 179 -4.65 -15.35 3.77
N ILE A 180 -4.17 -14.25 3.19
CA ILE A 180 -4.73 -13.69 1.96
C ILE A 180 -4.37 -14.54 0.73
N MET A 181 -3.09 -14.94 0.61
CA MET A 181 -2.57 -15.56 -0.60
C MET A 181 -2.69 -17.10 -0.58
N GLY A 182 -2.82 -17.71 0.60
CA GLY A 182 -2.96 -19.16 0.77
C GLY A 182 -1.74 -19.95 0.34
N ALA A 183 -0.54 -19.34 0.33
CA ALA A 183 0.70 -19.96 -0.12
C ALA A 183 1.90 -19.47 0.70
N ASP A 184 2.85 -20.34 0.96
CA ASP A 184 4.11 -20.04 1.65
C ASP A 184 5.22 -19.58 0.70
N THR A 185 4.95 -19.55 -0.60
CA THR A 185 5.88 -19.07 -1.63
C THR A 185 5.08 -18.39 -2.75
N LEU A 186 5.47 -17.15 -3.08
CA LEU A 186 4.88 -16.37 -4.15
C LEU A 186 5.97 -16.04 -5.16
N LYS A 187 5.69 -16.22 -6.45
CA LYS A 187 6.56 -15.70 -7.50
C LYS A 187 6.15 -14.28 -7.83
N VAL A 188 7.04 -13.30 -7.58
CA VAL A 188 6.76 -11.86 -7.62
C VAL A 188 7.57 -11.15 -8.71
N ASN A 189 7.06 -9.99 -9.14
CA ASN A 189 7.81 -9.05 -9.97
C ASN A 189 8.65 -8.10 -9.11
N SER A 190 9.66 -7.47 -9.71
CA SER A 190 10.61 -6.66 -8.97
C SER A 190 11.15 -5.50 -9.81
N HIS A 191 10.95 -4.29 -9.32
CA HIS A 191 11.39 -3.05 -9.99
C HIS A 191 11.95 -2.05 -8.98
N HIS A 192 12.86 -2.49 -8.10
CA HIS A 192 13.49 -1.65 -7.09
C HIS A 192 14.98 -1.94 -6.99
N HIS A 193 15.75 -0.96 -6.55
CA HIS A 193 17.15 -1.12 -6.18
C HIS A 193 17.37 -0.77 -4.70
N GLN A 194 16.36 -0.17 -4.04
CA GLN A 194 16.30 0.02 -2.60
C GLN A 194 15.42 -1.05 -1.96
N ALA A 195 15.64 -1.34 -0.69
CA ALA A 195 14.80 -2.25 0.10
C ALA A 195 14.94 -1.96 1.60
N VAL A 196 14.02 -2.49 2.39
CA VAL A 196 14.10 -2.44 3.85
C VAL A 196 15.36 -3.17 4.34
N SER A 197 16.25 -2.46 5.05
CA SER A 197 17.43 -3.03 5.72
C SER A 197 17.11 -3.41 7.17
N GLU A 198 16.58 -2.47 7.93
CA GLU A 198 16.14 -2.68 9.29
C GLU A 198 14.63 -2.47 9.36
N PRO A 199 13.85 -3.55 9.46
CA PRO A 199 12.42 -3.44 9.70
C PRO A 199 12.15 -2.74 11.05
N SER A 200 11.20 -1.82 11.07
CA SER A 200 10.75 -1.21 12.32
C SER A 200 10.32 -2.29 13.32
N SER A 201 10.62 -2.08 14.60
CA SER A 201 10.16 -2.96 15.69
C SER A 201 8.64 -3.02 15.86
N LYS A 202 7.90 -2.16 15.16
CA LYS A 202 6.44 -2.07 15.19
C LYS A 202 5.75 -2.98 14.16
N VAL A 203 6.50 -3.59 13.26
CA VAL A 203 5.96 -4.43 12.18
C VAL A 203 6.34 -5.89 12.34
N THR A 204 5.56 -6.77 11.73
CA THR A 204 5.89 -8.18 11.55
C THR A 204 6.32 -8.40 10.10
N VAL A 205 7.54 -8.87 9.86
CA VAL A 205 7.99 -9.25 8.51
C VAL A 205 7.21 -10.50 8.09
N SER A 206 6.46 -10.38 7.00
CA SER A 206 5.60 -11.45 6.47
C SER A 206 6.13 -12.12 5.21
N GLY A 207 7.15 -11.53 4.56
CA GLY A 207 7.77 -12.11 3.37
C GLY A 207 9.21 -11.67 3.18
N ARG A 208 10.04 -12.60 2.67
CA ARG A 208 11.43 -12.33 2.26
C ARG A 208 11.73 -12.99 0.92
N SER A 209 12.60 -12.37 0.14
CA SER A 209 13.17 -13.00 -1.05
C SER A 209 14.15 -14.12 -0.71
N GLU A 210 14.58 -14.86 -1.72
CA GLU A 210 15.51 -16.01 -1.59
C GLU A 210 16.87 -15.57 -1.01
N ASP A 211 17.27 -14.32 -1.20
CA ASP A 211 18.50 -13.72 -0.66
C ASP A 211 18.27 -12.96 0.67
N GLY A 212 17.07 -13.07 1.24
CA GLY A 212 16.75 -12.56 2.58
C GLY A 212 16.25 -11.12 2.62
N ILE A 213 16.16 -10.41 1.49
CA ILE A 213 15.59 -9.07 1.43
C ILE A 213 14.11 -9.10 1.87
N VAL A 214 13.68 -8.12 2.65
CA VAL A 214 12.27 -7.97 3.06
C VAL A 214 11.44 -7.64 1.83
N GLU A 215 10.44 -8.48 1.55
CA GLU A 215 9.49 -8.34 0.46
C GLU A 215 8.08 -7.99 0.93
N ALA A 216 7.82 -8.19 2.23
CA ALA A 216 6.56 -7.79 2.83
C ALA A 216 6.65 -7.69 4.35
N PHE A 217 5.90 -6.75 4.91
CA PHE A 217 5.62 -6.67 6.34
C PHE A 217 4.20 -6.18 6.61
N GLU A 218 3.75 -6.31 7.86
CA GLU A 218 2.38 -6.04 8.23
C GLU A 218 2.22 -5.54 9.67
N ILE A 219 1.12 -4.86 9.93
CA ILE A 219 0.59 -4.59 11.26
C ILE A 219 -0.88 -5.03 11.26
N VAL A 220 -1.21 -6.00 12.11
CA VAL A 220 -2.59 -6.45 12.29
C VAL A 220 -2.98 -6.30 13.76
N SER A 221 -3.80 -5.32 14.03
CA SER A 221 -4.31 -5.05 15.37
C SER A 221 -5.76 -4.57 15.30
N ARG A 222 -6.43 -4.45 16.45
CA ARG A 222 -7.78 -3.86 16.50
C ARG A 222 -7.81 -2.40 16.02
N LYS A 223 -6.66 -1.72 16.05
CA LYS A 223 -6.55 -0.29 15.73
C LYS A 223 -5.92 -0.01 14.36
N GLN A 224 -5.17 -0.97 13.81
CA GLN A 224 -4.45 -0.75 12.57
C GLN A 224 -4.44 -2.02 11.72
N TRP A 225 -4.87 -1.87 10.48
CA TRP A 225 -4.63 -2.83 9.40
C TRP A 225 -3.61 -2.22 8.43
N LEU A 226 -2.49 -2.86 8.28
CA LEU A 226 -1.45 -2.45 7.35
C LEU A 226 -0.84 -3.69 6.70
N LEU A 227 -0.77 -3.67 5.38
CA LEU A 227 0.02 -4.61 4.58
C LEU A 227 0.93 -3.82 3.66
N ALA A 228 2.22 -4.09 3.73
CA ALA A 228 3.24 -3.49 2.88
C ALA A 228 3.94 -4.58 2.07
N VAL A 229 4.16 -4.32 0.78
CA VAL A 229 4.81 -5.26 -0.14
C VAL A 229 5.80 -4.51 -1.04
N GLN A 230 6.97 -5.10 -1.25
CA GLN A 230 8.02 -4.51 -2.09
C GLN A 230 7.75 -4.73 -3.59
N PHE A 231 7.11 -5.81 -3.95
CA PHE A 231 6.68 -6.12 -5.32
C PHE A 231 5.43 -5.33 -5.75
N HIS A 232 5.05 -5.46 -7.03
CA HIS A 232 3.97 -4.69 -7.65
C HIS A 232 2.73 -5.56 -7.97
N PRO A 233 1.87 -5.87 -6.99
CA PRO A 233 0.66 -6.67 -7.21
C PRO A 233 -0.34 -5.98 -8.15
N GLU A 234 -0.35 -4.64 -8.20
CA GLU A 234 -1.22 -3.86 -9.09
C GLU A 234 -0.92 -4.09 -10.59
N VAL A 235 0.29 -4.54 -10.89
CA VAL A 235 0.67 -4.93 -12.25
C VAL A 235 0.33 -6.40 -12.49
N LEU A 236 0.61 -7.27 -11.53
CA LEU A 236 0.36 -8.71 -11.62
C LEU A 236 -1.13 -9.05 -11.74
N VAL A 237 -2.03 -8.25 -11.16
CA VAL A 237 -3.50 -8.39 -11.31
C VAL A 237 -3.94 -8.38 -12.78
N ARG A 238 -3.13 -7.83 -13.69
CA ARG A 238 -3.47 -7.77 -15.13
C ARG A 238 -3.38 -9.14 -15.81
N VAL A 239 -2.55 -10.02 -15.28
CA VAL A 239 -2.25 -11.34 -15.87
C VAL A 239 -2.68 -12.52 -14.99
N ASP A 240 -2.91 -12.28 -13.68
CA ASP A 240 -3.30 -13.32 -12.74
C ASP A 240 -4.21 -12.75 -11.65
N ASP A 241 -5.49 -13.16 -11.68
CA ASP A 241 -6.52 -12.68 -10.77
C ASP A 241 -6.31 -13.04 -9.30
N ARG A 242 -5.45 -14.00 -8.96
CA ARG A 242 -5.10 -14.31 -7.56
C ARG A 242 -4.53 -13.10 -6.82
N TRP A 243 -3.79 -12.21 -7.52
CA TRP A 243 -3.25 -10.99 -6.93
C TRP A 243 -4.31 -9.98 -6.50
N LEU A 244 -5.53 -10.10 -7.07
CA LEU A 244 -6.66 -9.27 -6.65
C LEU A 244 -7.08 -9.55 -5.20
N ALA A 245 -6.69 -10.70 -4.62
CA ALA A 245 -6.99 -11.04 -3.23
C ALA A 245 -6.43 -10.00 -2.25
N LEU A 246 -5.21 -9.46 -2.51
CA LEU A 246 -4.60 -8.41 -1.69
C LEU A 246 -5.49 -7.15 -1.65
N PHE A 247 -5.92 -6.68 -2.82
CA PHE A 247 -6.78 -5.50 -2.92
C PHE A 247 -8.17 -5.73 -2.33
N LYS A 248 -8.74 -6.95 -2.50
CA LYS A 248 -10.02 -7.32 -1.88
C LYS A 248 -9.93 -7.35 -0.36
N ALA A 249 -8.84 -7.89 0.21
CA ALA A 249 -8.62 -7.90 1.65
C ALA A 249 -8.49 -6.47 2.20
N PHE A 250 -7.71 -5.61 1.53
CA PHE A 250 -7.56 -4.22 1.88
C PHE A 250 -8.89 -3.44 1.81
N VAL A 251 -9.63 -3.55 0.69
CA VAL A 251 -10.94 -2.88 0.52
C VAL A 251 -11.97 -3.41 1.53
N LYS A 252 -11.86 -4.68 1.93
CA LYS A 252 -12.68 -5.25 3.01
C LYS A 252 -12.34 -4.64 4.36
N ALA A 253 -11.06 -4.41 4.67
CA ALA A 253 -10.62 -3.78 5.92
C ALA A 253 -11.02 -2.30 6.00
N ALA A 254 -11.23 -1.64 4.84
CA ALA A 254 -11.68 -0.25 4.70
C ALA A 254 -13.22 -0.07 4.78
N ARG A 255 -13.96 -1.11 5.14
CA ARG A 255 -15.43 -1.07 5.33
C ARG A 255 -15.78 -0.91 6.79
#